data_405c0923b0a23bd6d43f40dac8ea0032
#
_entry.id   405c0923b0a23bd6d43f40dac8ea0032
#
_cell.length_a   1.000
_cell.length_b   1.000
_cell.length_c   1.000
_cell.angle_alpha   90.00
_cell.angle_beta   90.00
_cell.angle_gamma   90.00
#
_symmetry.space_group_name_H-M   'P 1'
#
loop_
_entity.id
_entity.type
_entity.pdbx_description
1 polymer ?
#
loop_
_entity_poly.entity_id
_entity_poly.type
_entity_poly.pdbx_seq_one_letter_code
_entity_poly.pdbx_strand_id
1 'polypeptide(L)'
;ERALEALEYAGIKEIIIVIGYRGEQLKSFLKGKFPKLSITYIENPIYDKTNNIYSLYLAKDCLSAHDTLLLESDLIFEKDILKELVDNPDPNLAVVSPFESWMDGTVTMMDHHDNIISVVDKAHFDWEKISDYYKTVNIYKFSKDFSLKYYIPFLEAYLKAFGENEYYEQVLKVLAFLEDSGLKG
;
A
#
# COMPACT_ATOMS: atom_id res chain seq x y z
N GLU A 1 -10.33 -3.31 -13.20
CA GLU A 1 -11.78 -3.20 -13.13
C GLU A 1 -12.29 -3.66 -11.77
N ARG A 2 -12.05 -4.91 -11.35
CA ARG A 2 -12.51 -5.46 -10.06
C ARG A 2 -12.12 -4.60 -8.84
N ALA A 3 -10.89 -4.09 -8.81
CA ALA A 3 -10.46 -3.23 -7.71
C ALA A 3 -11.28 -1.93 -7.61
N LEU A 4 -11.64 -1.32 -8.75
CA LEU A 4 -12.49 -0.12 -8.77
C LEU A 4 -13.92 -0.43 -8.35
N GLU A 5 -14.46 -1.58 -8.72
CA GLU A 5 -15.78 -2.07 -8.26
C GLU A 5 -15.79 -2.28 -6.73
N ALA A 6 -14.71 -2.84 -6.19
CA ALA A 6 -14.55 -3.04 -4.75
C ALA A 6 -14.41 -1.71 -3.99
N LEU A 7 -13.68 -0.74 -4.55
CA LEU A 7 -13.55 0.60 -3.98
C LEU A 7 -14.90 1.36 -3.99
N GLU A 8 -15.64 1.29 -5.10
CA GLU A 8 -16.99 1.87 -5.17
C GLU A 8 -17.94 1.22 -4.14
N TYR A 9 -17.87 -0.11 -4.00
CA TYR A 9 -18.65 -0.86 -3.01
C TYR A 9 -18.30 -0.46 -1.57
N ALA A 10 -17.03 -0.23 -1.27
CA ALA A 10 -16.56 0.26 0.02
C ALA A 10 -16.91 1.74 0.29
N GLY A 11 -17.50 2.43 -0.68
CA GLY A 11 -17.92 3.83 -0.54
C GLY A 11 -16.85 4.86 -0.86
N ILE A 12 -15.70 4.44 -1.39
CA ILE A 12 -14.63 5.33 -1.84
C ILE A 12 -15.10 6.05 -3.11
N LYS A 13 -14.84 7.35 -3.19
CA LYS A 13 -15.28 8.20 -4.31
C LYS A 13 -14.14 8.79 -5.11
N GLU A 14 -13.03 9.05 -4.47
CA GLU A 14 -11.87 9.69 -5.08
C GLU A 14 -10.76 8.66 -5.26
N ILE A 15 -10.29 8.51 -6.48
CA ILE A 15 -9.26 7.54 -6.85
C ILE A 15 -8.13 8.27 -7.54
N ILE A 16 -6.90 7.97 -7.10
CA ILE A 16 -5.68 8.37 -7.80
C ILE A 16 -5.03 7.14 -8.39
N ILE A 17 -4.78 7.16 -9.68
CA ILE A 17 -4.08 6.08 -10.38
C ILE A 17 -2.77 6.65 -10.93
N VAL A 18 -1.66 6.13 -10.43
CA VAL A 18 -0.36 6.43 -11.02
C VAL A 18 -0.17 5.53 -12.23
N ILE A 19 0.07 6.12 -13.38
CA ILE A 19 0.16 5.44 -14.66
C ILE A 19 1.56 5.59 -15.26
N GLY A 20 1.95 4.62 -16.07
CA GLY A 20 3.18 4.62 -16.85
C GLY A 20 2.96 3.87 -18.15
N TYR A 21 3.43 2.64 -18.23
CA TYR A 21 3.26 1.81 -19.43
C TYR A 21 1.80 1.68 -19.84
N ARG A 22 1.50 2.04 -21.10
CA ARG A 22 0.15 2.03 -21.67
C ARG A 22 -0.90 2.83 -20.89
N GLY A 23 -0.49 3.90 -20.20
CA GLY A 23 -1.40 4.73 -19.39
C GLY A 23 -2.60 5.26 -20.17
N GLU A 24 -2.43 5.70 -21.41
CA GLU A 24 -3.52 6.17 -22.27
C GLU A 24 -4.53 5.07 -22.65
N GLN A 25 -4.07 3.83 -22.76
CA GLN A 25 -4.97 2.69 -22.98
C GLN A 25 -5.83 2.45 -21.74
N LEU A 26 -5.24 2.54 -20.54
CA LEU A 26 -5.97 2.43 -19.27
C LEU A 26 -6.99 3.54 -19.13
N LYS A 27 -6.60 4.81 -19.37
CA LYS A 27 -7.53 5.95 -19.35
C LYS A 27 -8.72 5.74 -20.28
N SER A 28 -8.43 5.32 -21.52
CA SER A 28 -9.46 5.04 -22.53
C SER A 28 -10.38 3.90 -22.11
N PHE A 29 -9.83 2.84 -21.53
CA PHE A 29 -10.59 1.69 -21.04
C PHE A 29 -11.51 2.05 -19.89
N LEU A 30 -11.09 2.90 -18.98
CA LEU A 30 -11.87 3.29 -17.80
C LEU A 30 -12.87 4.41 -18.09
N LYS A 31 -12.74 5.11 -19.21
CA LYS A 31 -13.59 6.25 -19.58
C LYS A 31 -15.08 5.90 -19.54
N GLY A 32 -15.82 6.56 -18.65
CA GLY A 32 -17.27 6.40 -18.53
C GLY A 32 -17.75 5.12 -17.85
N LYS A 33 -16.85 4.21 -17.45
CA LYS A 33 -17.24 2.95 -16.80
C LYS A 33 -17.65 3.12 -15.33
N PHE A 34 -17.04 4.08 -14.64
CA PHE A 34 -17.24 4.32 -13.21
C PHE A 34 -17.73 5.76 -12.96
N PRO A 35 -19.00 6.07 -13.31
CA PRO A 35 -19.50 7.45 -13.25
C PRO A 35 -19.61 8.02 -11.83
N LYS A 36 -19.57 7.16 -10.81
CA LYS A 36 -19.60 7.57 -9.40
C LYS A 36 -18.20 7.80 -8.81
N LEU A 37 -17.14 7.40 -9.51
CA LEU A 37 -15.77 7.58 -9.08
C LEU A 37 -15.16 8.81 -9.77
N SER A 38 -14.52 9.66 -8.96
CA SER A 38 -13.65 10.73 -9.44
C SER A 38 -12.24 10.17 -9.60
N ILE A 39 -11.83 9.86 -10.83
CA ILE A 39 -10.53 9.26 -11.11
C ILE A 39 -9.56 10.34 -11.61
N THR A 40 -8.49 10.54 -10.87
CA THR A 40 -7.35 11.40 -11.23
C THR A 40 -6.17 10.53 -11.63
N TYR A 41 -5.49 10.90 -12.70
CA TYR A 41 -4.30 10.20 -13.18
C TYR A 41 -3.05 11.02 -12.94
N ILE A 42 -2.03 10.39 -12.37
CA ILE A 42 -0.69 10.95 -12.22
C ILE A 42 0.23 10.13 -13.14
N GLU A 43 1.00 10.80 -13.99
CA GLU A 43 1.93 10.11 -14.88
C GLU A 43 3.29 9.95 -14.21
N ASN A 44 3.83 8.72 -14.24
CA ASN A 44 5.23 8.45 -13.97
C ASN A 44 5.98 8.42 -15.32
N PRO A 45 6.67 9.49 -15.72
CA PRO A 45 7.30 9.57 -17.03
C PRO A 45 8.55 8.69 -17.18
N ILE A 46 9.06 8.18 -16.06
CA ILE A 46 10.27 7.34 -16.00
C ILE A 46 9.96 5.96 -15.39
N TYR A 47 8.74 5.46 -15.58
CA TYR A 47 8.27 4.19 -15.03
C TYR A 47 9.17 2.98 -15.38
N ASP A 48 9.87 3.03 -16.51
CA ASP A 48 10.80 2.01 -16.99
C ASP A 48 12.16 2.01 -16.26
N LYS A 49 12.42 3.02 -15.42
CA LYS A 49 13.67 3.20 -14.66
C LYS A 49 13.45 3.21 -13.15
N THR A 50 12.20 3.24 -12.71
CA THR A 50 11.82 3.36 -11.31
C THR A 50 10.96 2.19 -10.88
N ASN A 51 10.85 1.99 -9.57
CA ASN A 51 9.93 1.00 -9.00
C ASN A 51 8.73 1.71 -8.34
N ASN A 52 7.88 0.95 -7.62
CA ASN A 52 6.63 1.41 -7.05
C ASN A 52 6.80 2.54 -6.01
N ILE A 53 7.95 2.64 -5.35
CA ILE A 53 8.25 3.74 -4.40
C ILE A 53 8.16 5.12 -5.06
N TYR A 54 8.66 5.26 -6.28
CA TYR A 54 8.61 6.54 -7.00
C TYR A 54 7.18 6.88 -7.45
N SER A 55 6.43 5.88 -7.89
CA SER A 55 5.02 6.06 -8.22
C SER A 55 4.22 6.57 -7.00
N LEU A 56 4.48 6.01 -5.82
CA LEU A 56 3.84 6.46 -4.59
C LEU A 56 4.30 7.87 -4.19
N TYR A 57 5.58 8.20 -4.37
CA TYR A 57 6.11 9.54 -4.15
C TYR A 57 5.41 10.59 -5.01
N LEU A 58 5.13 10.30 -6.27
CA LEU A 58 4.37 11.20 -7.15
C LEU A 58 2.95 11.46 -6.64
N ALA A 59 2.35 10.51 -5.92
CA ALA A 59 1.02 10.62 -5.33
C ALA A 59 1.03 11.13 -3.86
N LYS A 60 2.16 11.53 -3.30
CA LYS A 60 2.32 11.88 -1.88
C LYS A 60 1.39 13.00 -1.40
N ASP A 61 1.03 13.93 -2.28
CA ASP A 61 0.14 15.03 -1.91
C ASP A 61 -1.26 14.52 -1.55
N CYS A 62 -1.68 13.39 -2.12
CA CYS A 62 -2.91 12.71 -1.73
C CYS A 62 -2.80 12.15 -0.31
N LEU A 63 -1.70 11.48 0.00
CA LEU A 63 -1.41 10.94 1.34
C LEU A 63 -1.38 12.04 2.41
N SER A 64 -0.92 13.25 2.05
CA SER A 64 -0.87 14.40 2.96
C SER A 64 -2.20 15.10 3.15
N ALA A 65 -3.14 14.91 2.23
CA ALA A 65 -4.42 15.61 2.23
C ALA A 65 -5.54 14.81 2.92
N HIS A 66 -5.53 13.49 2.81
CA HIS A 66 -6.65 12.62 3.18
C HIS A 66 -6.18 11.33 3.87
N ASP A 67 -7.09 10.70 4.62
CA ASP A 67 -6.95 9.27 4.94
C ASP A 67 -7.03 8.49 3.63
N THR A 68 -6.16 7.51 3.45
CA THR A 68 -5.93 6.90 2.15
C THR A 68 -5.90 5.38 2.23
N LEU A 69 -6.52 4.72 1.27
CA LEU A 69 -6.26 3.32 0.97
C LEU A 69 -5.20 3.24 -0.13
N LEU A 70 -4.12 2.52 0.14
CA LEU A 70 -3.08 2.21 -0.84
C LEU A 70 -3.25 0.77 -1.32
N LEU A 71 -3.36 0.58 -2.64
CA LEU A 71 -3.50 -0.73 -3.27
C LEU A 71 -2.52 -0.84 -4.45
N GLU A 72 -1.98 -2.03 -4.65
CA GLU A 72 -1.33 -2.38 -5.91
C GLU A 72 -2.37 -2.74 -6.98
N SER A 73 -2.06 -2.47 -8.24
CA SER A 73 -3.04 -2.53 -9.34
C SER A 73 -3.30 -3.94 -9.88
N ASP A 74 -2.46 -4.91 -9.53
CA ASP A 74 -2.47 -6.31 -9.98
C ASP A 74 -3.09 -7.29 -8.96
N LEU A 75 -3.70 -6.77 -7.90
CA LEU A 75 -4.33 -7.57 -6.87
C LEU A 75 -5.70 -8.09 -7.31
N ILE A 76 -5.98 -9.33 -6.89
CA ILE A 76 -7.30 -9.96 -6.97
C ILE A 76 -7.72 -10.34 -5.54
N PHE A 77 -8.80 -9.77 -5.07
CA PHE A 77 -9.29 -9.94 -3.71
C PHE A 77 -10.82 -9.85 -3.65
N GLU A 78 -11.39 -10.35 -2.56
CA GLU A 78 -12.83 -10.23 -2.28
C GLU A 78 -13.17 -8.78 -1.90
N LYS A 79 -14.25 -8.23 -2.46
CA LYS A 79 -14.64 -6.82 -2.28
C LYS A 79 -14.89 -6.43 -0.81
N ASP A 80 -15.31 -7.40 0.00
CA ASP A 80 -15.64 -7.19 1.42
C ASP A 80 -14.40 -6.81 2.23
N ILE A 81 -13.19 -7.23 1.82
CA ILE A 81 -11.91 -6.85 2.45
C ILE A 81 -11.77 -5.33 2.54
N LEU A 82 -12.07 -4.60 1.46
CA LEU A 82 -11.98 -3.14 1.48
C LEU A 82 -13.06 -2.50 2.36
N LYS A 83 -14.26 -3.10 2.41
CA LYS A 83 -15.33 -2.63 3.27
C LYS A 83 -14.96 -2.79 4.75
N GLU A 84 -14.45 -3.96 5.12
CA GLU A 84 -13.97 -4.23 6.47
C GLU A 84 -12.81 -3.29 6.86
N LEU A 85 -11.87 -3.06 5.95
CA LEU A 85 -10.75 -2.16 6.18
C LEU A 85 -11.20 -0.71 6.39
N VAL A 86 -12.18 -0.23 5.62
CA VAL A 86 -12.74 1.12 5.78
C VAL A 86 -13.48 1.25 7.10
N ASP A 87 -14.29 0.25 7.46
CA ASP A 87 -15.12 0.27 8.68
C ASP A 87 -14.32 0.01 9.96
N ASN A 88 -13.12 -0.53 9.87
CA ASN A 88 -12.25 -0.79 11.02
C ASN A 88 -11.87 0.53 11.71
N PRO A 89 -12.01 0.65 13.05
CA PRO A 89 -11.70 1.88 13.78
C PRO A 89 -10.21 2.23 13.85
N ASP A 90 -9.31 1.26 13.67
CA ASP A 90 -7.88 1.52 13.68
C ASP A 90 -7.49 2.38 12.47
N PRO A 91 -6.75 3.46 12.69
CA PRO A 91 -6.48 4.45 11.64
C PRO A 91 -5.43 4.00 10.62
N ASN A 92 -4.55 3.07 11.00
CA ASN A 92 -3.44 2.61 10.16
C ASN A 92 -3.38 1.10 10.17
N LEU A 93 -3.64 0.49 9.02
CA LEU A 93 -3.77 -0.96 8.88
C LEU A 93 -3.03 -1.47 7.65
N ALA A 94 -2.45 -2.65 7.76
CA ALA A 94 -2.03 -3.47 6.64
C ALA A 94 -2.91 -4.73 6.58
N VAL A 95 -3.41 -5.07 5.41
CA VAL A 95 -4.09 -6.36 5.24
C VAL A 95 -3.04 -7.47 5.21
N VAL A 96 -3.17 -8.41 6.13
CA VAL A 96 -2.24 -9.52 6.28
C VAL A 96 -2.99 -10.85 6.35
N SER A 97 -2.29 -11.94 6.08
CA SER A 97 -2.79 -13.32 6.22
C SER A 97 -1.72 -14.18 6.88
N PRO A 98 -2.06 -15.15 7.73
CA PRO A 98 -1.08 -16.13 8.21
C PRO A 98 -0.25 -16.68 7.06
N PHE A 99 1.07 -16.75 7.25
CA PHE A 99 1.95 -17.22 6.18
C PHE A 99 1.83 -18.74 5.97
N GLU A 100 1.76 -19.14 4.71
CA GLU A 100 1.79 -20.54 4.30
C GLU A 100 3.00 -20.80 3.40
N SER A 101 3.53 -22.03 3.44
CA SER A 101 4.79 -22.41 2.79
C SER A 101 4.84 -22.23 1.26
N TRP A 102 3.68 -22.10 0.60
CA TRP A 102 3.57 -21.84 -0.84
C TRP A 102 3.62 -20.36 -1.18
N MET A 103 3.48 -19.47 -0.17
CA MET A 103 3.54 -18.01 -0.36
C MET A 103 4.98 -17.54 -0.57
N ASP A 104 5.14 -16.42 -1.24
CA ASP A 104 6.44 -15.77 -1.48
C ASP A 104 6.34 -14.26 -1.22
N GLY A 105 7.48 -13.62 -1.04
CA GLY A 105 7.62 -12.16 -0.88
C GLY A 105 7.71 -11.70 0.56
N THR A 106 7.39 -10.43 0.79
CA THR A 106 7.50 -9.76 2.09
C THR A 106 6.49 -10.30 3.10
N VAL A 107 6.94 -10.49 4.33
CA VAL A 107 6.11 -10.88 5.47
C VAL A 107 6.26 -9.89 6.62
N THR A 108 5.32 -9.92 7.56
CA THR A 108 5.36 -9.13 8.79
C THR A 108 5.35 -10.03 10.01
N MET A 109 5.84 -9.50 11.12
CA MET A 109 5.62 -10.05 12.46
C MET A 109 4.80 -9.04 13.27
N MET A 110 3.90 -9.54 14.08
CA MET A 110 3.04 -8.71 14.93
C MET A 110 3.24 -9.06 16.41
N ASP A 111 2.98 -8.09 17.27
CA ASP A 111 2.88 -8.31 18.70
C ASP A 111 1.47 -8.81 19.11
N HIS A 112 1.25 -9.00 20.40
CA HIS A 112 -0.04 -9.47 20.97
C HIS A 112 -1.16 -8.40 20.94
N HIS A 113 -0.89 -7.21 20.43
CA HIS A 113 -1.84 -6.12 20.20
C HIS A 113 -2.04 -5.85 18.71
N ASP A 114 -1.61 -6.76 17.85
CA ASP A 114 -1.64 -6.69 16.39
C ASP A 114 -0.78 -5.55 15.80
N ASN A 115 0.13 -4.95 16.57
CA ASN A 115 1.06 -3.99 16.03
C ASN A 115 2.11 -4.69 15.17
N ILE A 116 2.36 -4.16 13.97
CA ILE A 116 3.44 -4.64 13.11
C ILE A 116 4.78 -4.18 13.71
N ILE A 117 5.57 -5.12 14.19
CA ILE A 117 6.86 -4.90 14.84
C ILE A 117 8.06 -5.19 13.95
N SER A 118 7.84 -5.86 12.82
CA SER A 118 8.87 -6.14 11.83
C SER A 118 8.28 -6.39 10.46
N VAL A 119 8.99 -5.95 9.44
CA VAL A 119 8.73 -6.28 8.04
C VAL A 119 9.96 -7.00 7.51
N VAL A 120 9.81 -8.24 7.09
CA VAL A 120 10.90 -9.15 6.72
C VAL A 120 10.82 -9.43 5.21
N ASP A 121 11.90 -9.13 4.50
CA ASP A 121 12.02 -9.48 3.09
C ASP A 121 12.54 -10.93 2.90
N LYS A 122 12.45 -11.42 1.67
CA LYS A 122 12.84 -12.77 1.31
C LYS A 122 14.29 -13.12 1.69
N ALA A 123 15.20 -12.16 1.66
CA ALA A 123 16.62 -12.38 1.97
C ALA A 123 16.88 -12.63 3.47
N HIS A 124 15.96 -12.18 4.32
CA HIS A 124 16.05 -12.28 5.77
C HIS A 124 15.01 -13.24 6.36
N PHE A 125 14.32 -14.01 5.51
CA PHE A 125 13.30 -14.96 5.91
C PHE A 125 13.90 -16.15 6.70
N ASP A 126 13.35 -16.42 7.88
CA ASP A 126 13.76 -17.50 8.76
C ASP A 126 12.65 -18.57 8.83
N TRP A 127 12.90 -19.73 8.23
CA TRP A 127 11.94 -20.84 8.18
C TRP A 127 11.58 -21.43 9.54
N GLU A 128 12.42 -21.21 10.56
CA GLU A 128 12.12 -21.67 11.92
C GLU A 128 11.03 -20.83 12.59
N LYS A 129 10.80 -19.61 12.08
CA LYS A 129 9.79 -18.65 12.57
C LYS A 129 8.53 -18.57 11.71
N ILE A 130 8.31 -19.55 10.85
CA ILE A 130 7.20 -19.53 9.88
C ILE A 130 5.83 -19.32 10.54
N SER A 131 5.63 -19.82 11.75
CA SER A 131 4.38 -19.66 12.52
C SER A 131 4.13 -18.23 13.00
N ASP A 132 5.16 -17.38 13.04
CA ASP A 132 5.08 -16.02 13.54
C ASP A 132 4.93 -15.01 12.41
N TYR A 133 4.96 -15.48 11.16
CA TYR A 133 4.89 -14.64 9.98
C TYR A 133 3.47 -14.49 9.44
N TYR A 134 3.20 -13.28 8.99
CA TYR A 134 2.00 -12.92 8.24
C TYR A 134 2.41 -12.36 6.89
N LYS A 135 1.78 -12.86 5.82
CA LYS A 135 1.97 -12.36 4.45
C LYS A 135 1.25 -11.04 4.26
N THR A 136 1.95 -10.02 3.81
CA THR A 136 1.31 -8.77 3.36
C THR A 136 0.57 -8.98 2.04
N VAL A 137 -0.62 -8.42 1.93
CA VAL A 137 -1.46 -8.48 0.71
C VAL A 137 -1.32 -7.22 -0.12
N ASN A 138 -0.44 -6.29 0.30
CA ASN A 138 -0.18 -5.00 -0.35
C ASN A 138 -1.44 -4.12 -0.49
N ILE A 139 -2.29 -4.19 0.54
CA ILE A 139 -3.44 -3.32 0.77
C ILE A 139 -3.24 -2.66 2.13
N TYR A 140 -3.27 -1.33 2.18
CA TYR A 140 -2.99 -0.57 3.39
C TYR A 140 -4.03 0.53 3.58
N LYS A 141 -4.32 0.85 4.83
CA LYS A 141 -5.05 2.04 5.26
C LYS A 141 -4.09 2.93 6.04
N PHE A 142 -3.94 4.15 5.60
CA PHE A 142 -3.12 5.17 6.27
C PHE A 142 -3.96 6.38 6.60
N SER A 143 -3.94 6.79 7.86
CA SER A 143 -4.48 8.08 8.23
C SER A 143 -3.61 9.21 7.67
N LYS A 144 -4.22 10.37 7.45
CA LYS A 144 -3.51 11.59 7.09
C LYS A 144 -2.39 11.91 8.09
N ASP A 145 -2.67 11.77 9.38
CA ASP A 145 -1.70 12.06 10.45
C ASP A 145 -0.50 11.13 10.41
N PHE A 146 -0.72 9.83 10.19
CA PHE A 146 0.36 8.86 9.99
C PHE A 146 1.19 9.21 8.76
N SER A 147 0.53 9.55 7.66
CA SER A 147 1.20 9.91 6.41
C SER A 147 2.07 11.15 6.59
N LEU A 148 1.56 12.20 7.22
CA LEU A 148 2.30 13.45 7.46
C LEU A 148 3.44 13.29 8.46
N LYS A 149 3.20 12.55 9.57
CA LYS A 149 4.16 12.42 10.65
C LYS A 149 5.28 11.43 10.36
N TYR A 150 4.93 10.33 9.68
CA TYR A 150 5.84 9.20 9.49
C TYR A 150 6.07 8.88 8.02
N TYR A 151 5.03 8.49 7.28
CA TYR A 151 5.24 7.84 5.99
C TYR A 151 5.93 8.73 4.96
N ILE A 152 5.46 9.95 4.75
CA ILE A 152 6.01 10.88 3.75
C ILE A 152 7.45 11.32 4.09
N PRO A 153 7.78 11.74 5.32
CA PRO A 153 9.16 12.08 5.66
C PRO A 153 10.14 10.94 5.43
N PHE A 154 9.76 9.71 5.79
CA PHE A 154 10.60 8.53 5.57
C PHE A 154 10.67 8.13 4.10
N LEU A 155 9.58 8.24 3.35
CA LEU A 155 9.55 8.03 1.90
C LEU A 155 10.52 8.97 1.17
N GLU A 156 10.48 10.26 1.50
CA GLU A 156 11.37 11.26 0.92
C GLU A 156 12.84 11.04 1.29
N ALA A 157 13.11 10.70 2.55
CA ALA A 157 14.45 10.39 3.02
C ALA A 157 15.00 9.13 2.35
N TYR A 158 14.15 8.09 2.21
CA TYR A 158 14.53 6.83 1.57
C TYR A 158 14.87 7.02 0.09
N LEU A 159 14.04 7.74 -0.66
CA LEU A 159 14.29 8.09 -2.06
C LEU A 159 15.60 8.84 -2.25
N LYS A 160 15.90 9.80 -1.37
CA LYS A 160 17.17 10.55 -1.43
C LYS A 160 18.40 9.68 -1.12
N ALA A 161 18.25 8.69 -0.23
CA ALA A 161 19.37 7.85 0.22
C ALA A 161 19.65 6.69 -0.74
N PHE A 162 18.60 6.08 -1.30
CA PHE A 162 18.70 4.80 -2.03
C PHE A 162 18.24 4.89 -3.49
N GLY A 163 17.57 6.00 -3.88
CA GLY A 163 17.12 6.23 -5.25
C GLY A 163 15.69 5.76 -5.50
N GLU A 164 15.29 5.84 -6.75
CA GLU A 164 13.90 5.71 -7.20
C GLU A 164 13.52 4.28 -7.62
N ASN A 165 14.49 3.37 -7.71
CA ASN A 165 14.28 1.98 -8.14
C ASN A 165 14.16 1.02 -6.95
N GLU A 166 13.37 1.40 -5.95
CA GLU A 166 13.15 0.66 -4.73
C GLU A 166 11.65 0.38 -4.52
N TYR A 167 11.34 -0.51 -3.58
CA TYR A 167 9.97 -0.83 -3.19
C TYR A 167 9.51 0.02 -2.01
N TYR A 168 8.27 0.52 -2.03
CA TYR A 168 7.73 1.35 -0.95
C TYR A 168 7.61 0.60 0.39
N GLU A 169 7.56 -0.72 0.37
CA GLU A 169 7.56 -1.57 1.57
C GLU A 169 8.86 -1.42 2.39
N GLN A 170 9.94 -1.00 1.75
CA GLN A 170 11.18 -0.68 2.47
C GLN A 170 11.00 0.48 3.45
N VAL A 171 10.10 1.42 3.14
CA VAL A 171 9.71 2.49 4.06
C VAL A 171 8.95 1.90 5.25
N LEU A 172 8.00 1.00 5.01
CA LEU A 172 7.26 0.32 6.08
C LEU A 172 8.19 -0.51 6.98
N LYS A 173 9.23 -1.14 6.40
CA LYS A 173 10.24 -1.87 7.15
C LYS A 173 10.95 -0.99 8.18
N VAL A 174 11.26 0.25 7.83
CA VAL A 174 11.88 1.20 8.77
C VAL A 174 10.85 1.67 9.80
N LEU A 175 9.62 1.96 9.38
CA LEU A 175 8.56 2.44 10.26
C LEU A 175 8.13 1.40 11.31
N ALA A 176 8.21 0.10 10.98
CA ALA A 176 7.90 -0.98 11.92
C ALA A 176 8.79 -1.01 13.18
N PHE A 177 9.98 -0.40 13.12
CA PHE A 177 10.86 -0.25 14.29
C PHE A 177 10.54 0.97 15.16
N LEU A 178 9.61 1.82 14.76
CA LEU A 178 9.18 2.97 15.55
C LEU A 178 8.05 2.52 16.49
N GLU A 179 8.30 2.60 17.81
CA GLU A 179 7.36 2.18 18.86
C GLU A 179 5.97 2.83 18.72
N ASP A 180 5.93 4.07 18.20
CA ASP A 180 4.70 4.87 18.08
C ASP A 180 4.14 4.91 16.64
N SER A 181 4.56 4.03 15.74
CA SER A 181 4.07 4.07 14.35
C SER A 181 2.56 3.78 14.27
N GLY A 182 2.06 2.94 15.16
CA GLY A 182 0.63 2.60 15.23
C GLY A 182 0.11 1.87 13.98
N LEU A 183 0.98 1.25 13.20
CA LEU A 183 0.60 0.41 12.07
C LEU A 183 0.26 -0.99 12.57
N LYS A 184 -0.94 -1.47 12.28
CA LYS A 184 -1.44 -2.79 12.67
C LYS A 184 -1.67 -3.71 11.47
N GLY A 185 -1.72 -5.00 11.73
CA GLY A 185 -2.06 -6.03 10.75
C GLY A 185 -3.41 -6.67 10.98
#